data_abfbd3a5120779997e633c0ff1807015
#
_entry.id   abfbd3a5120779997e633c0ff1807015
#
_cell.length_a   1.000
_cell.length_b   1.000
_cell.length_c   1.000
_cell.angle_alpha   90.00
_cell.angle_beta   90.00
_cell.angle_gamma   90.00
#
_symmetry.space_group_name_H-M   'P 1'
#
loop_
_entity.id
_entity.type
_entity.pdbx_description
1 polymer ?
#
loop_
_entity_poly.entity_id
_entity_poly.type
_entity_poly.pdbx_seq_one_letter_code
_entity_poly.pdbx_strand_id
1 'polypeptide(L)'
;MHQVKATKSFIRRLQAIETFLISIENKRAYEELLNDLANQVVPCLGRFPLIGRPFLNQQPQSLESLTSLAQISATNLQTLREYIHKSYIVLYSVDEKSSVVYLLTIRHHRELSFNFEKLWGF
;
A
#
# COMPACT_ATOMS: atom_id res chain seq x y z
N MET A 1 -5.60 -4.00 -19.92
CA MET A 1 -5.49 -3.24 -18.68
C MET A 1 -5.87 -4.13 -17.50
N HIS A 2 -5.08 -4.11 -16.44
CA HIS A 2 -5.41 -4.86 -15.24
C HIS A 2 -6.46 -4.14 -14.41
N GLN A 3 -7.33 -4.91 -13.77
CA GLN A 3 -8.28 -4.37 -12.80
C GLN A 3 -7.57 -4.17 -11.46
N VAL A 4 -7.81 -3.04 -10.82
CA VAL A 4 -7.19 -2.74 -9.52
C VAL A 4 -8.26 -2.89 -8.43
N LYS A 5 -7.96 -3.72 -7.42
CA LYS A 5 -8.86 -3.98 -6.30
C LYS A 5 -8.17 -3.67 -4.99
N ALA A 6 -8.88 -2.98 -4.10
CA ALA A 6 -8.39 -2.69 -2.76
C ALA A 6 -8.79 -3.82 -1.81
N THR A 7 -7.82 -4.37 -1.08
CA THR A 7 -8.12 -5.38 -0.07
C THR A 7 -8.66 -4.74 1.21
N LYS A 8 -9.22 -5.55 2.10
CA LYS A 8 -9.68 -5.07 3.40
C LYS A 8 -8.55 -4.44 4.21
N SER A 9 -7.35 -5.00 4.13
CA SER A 9 -6.18 -4.45 4.81
C SER A 9 -5.85 -3.05 4.30
N PHE A 10 -5.92 -2.85 3.00
CA PHE A 10 -5.69 -1.54 2.40
C PHE A 10 -6.72 -0.52 2.89
N ILE A 11 -7.98 -0.90 2.89
CA ILE A 11 -9.07 -0.02 3.35
C ILE A 11 -8.88 0.35 4.82
N ARG A 12 -8.49 -0.61 5.66
CA ARG A 12 -8.23 -0.34 7.07
C ARG A 12 -7.10 0.64 7.27
N ARG A 13 -6.04 0.51 6.47
CA ARG A 13 -4.92 1.46 6.55
C ARG A 13 -5.33 2.85 6.09
N LEU A 14 -6.15 2.94 5.05
CA LEU A 14 -6.69 4.23 4.63
C LEU A 14 -7.51 4.88 5.73
N GLN A 15 -8.35 4.10 6.41
CA GLN A 15 -9.15 4.62 7.52
C GLN A 15 -8.27 5.09 8.67
N ALA A 16 -7.17 4.40 8.95
CA ALA A 16 -6.21 4.82 9.98
C ALA A 16 -5.56 6.15 9.60
N ILE A 17 -5.20 6.32 8.33
CA ILE A 17 -4.63 7.57 7.83
C ILE A 17 -5.66 8.70 7.95
N GLU A 18 -6.91 8.43 7.60
CA GLU A 18 -8.00 9.41 7.75
C GLU A 18 -8.13 9.86 9.20
N THR A 19 -8.20 8.92 10.12
CA THR A 19 -8.32 9.22 11.55
C THR A 19 -7.16 10.08 12.03
N PHE A 20 -5.94 9.73 11.63
CA PHE A 20 -4.75 10.49 12.01
C PHE A 20 -4.81 11.92 11.46
N LEU A 21 -5.11 12.08 10.17
CA LEU A 21 -5.13 13.39 9.54
C LEU A 21 -6.25 14.27 10.10
N ILE A 22 -7.40 13.70 10.43
CA ILE A 22 -8.48 14.44 11.08
C ILE A 22 -8.04 14.89 12.47
N SER A 23 -7.30 14.05 13.21
CA SER A 23 -6.85 14.38 14.57
C SER A 23 -5.88 15.57 14.58
N ILE A 24 -5.16 15.81 13.50
CA ILE A 24 -4.27 16.96 13.37
C ILE A 24 -4.88 18.08 12.53
N GLU A 25 -6.20 18.04 12.36
CA GLU A 25 -6.97 19.05 11.63
C GLU A 25 -6.51 19.25 10.19
N ASN A 26 -6.13 18.16 9.53
CA ASN A 26 -5.65 18.20 8.16
C ASN A 26 -6.48 17.27 7.24
N LYS A 27 -7.78 17.44 7.29
CA LYS A 27 -8.71 16.67 6.45
C LYS A 27 -8.43 16.86 4.96
N ARG A 28 -7.95 18.03 4.59
CA ARG A 28 -7.64 18.33 3.18
C ARG A 28 -6.58 17.39 2.63
N ALA A 29 -5.56 17.06 3.44
CA ALA A 29 -4.52 16.13 3.01
C ALA A 29 -5.11 14.75 2.69
N TYR A 30 -6.10 14.31 3.46
CA TYR A 30 -6.76 13.04 3.19
C TYR A 30 -7.58 13.10 1.90
N GLU A 31 -8.29 14.19 1.65
CA GLU A 31 -9.05 14.38 0.42
C GLU A 31 -8.13 14.37 -0.79
N GLU A 32 -6.98 15.02 -0.69
CA GLU A 32 -5.97 15.00 -1.75
C GLU A 32 -5.44 13.60 -1.99
N LEU A 33 -5.19 12.83 -0.92
CA LEU A 33 -4.73 11.44 -1.05
C LEU A 33 -5.77 10.60 -1.79
N LEU A 34 -7.04 10.68 -1.41
CA LEU A 34 -8.09 9.92 -2.08
C LEU A 34 -8.19 10.29 -3.57
N ASN A 35 -8.09 11.57 -3.85
CA ASN A 35 -8.15 12.05 -5.23
C ASN A 35 -6.97 11.51 -6.04
N ASP A 36 -5.76 11.55 -5.47
CA ASP A 36 -4.57 11.02 -6.12
C ASP A 36 -4.67 9.51 -6.35
N LEU A 37 -5.17 8.77 -5.36
CA LEU A 37 -5.36 7.33 -5.52
C LEU A 37 -6.30 7.02 -6.68
N ALA A 38 -7.44 7.70 -6.74
CA ALA A 38 -8.44 7.45 -7.77
C ALA A 38 -7.99 7.88 -9.16
N ASN A 39 -7.29 9.00 -9.26
CA ASN A 39 -7.00 9.63 -10.57
C ASN A 39 -5.59 9.37 -11.08
N GLN A 40 -4.66 8.96 -10.23
CA GLN A 40 -3.26 8.75 -10.62
C GLN A 40 -2.78 7.33 -10.31
N VAL A 41 -2.86 6.91 -9.05
CA VAL A 41 -2.27 5.64 -8.63
C VAL A 41 -3.01 4.44 -9.24
N VAL A 42 -4.32 4.39 -9.09
CA VAL A 42 -5.12 3.27 -9.61
C VAL A 42 -5.02 3.15 -11.13
N PRO A 43 -5.21 4.23 -11.91
CA PRO A 43 -5.03 4.12 -13.36
C PRO A 43 -3.62 3.72 -13.76
N CYS A 44 -2.60 4.22 -13.07
CA CYS A 44 -1.21 3.90 -13.36
C CYS A 44 -0.94 2.40 -13.15
N LEU A 45 -1.35 1.86 -12.00
CA LEU A 45 -1.13 0.46 -11.69
C LEU A 45 -1.95 -0.48 -12.57
N GLY A 46 -3.14 -0.04 -12.98
CA GLY A 46 -3.94 -0.82 -13.93
C GLY A 46 -3.30 -0.90 -15.31
N ARG A 47 -2.66 0.17 -15.75
CA ARG A 47 -2.01 0.24 -17.05
C ARG A 47 -0.60 -0.34 -17.03
N PHE A 48 0.15 -0.10 -15.96
CA PHE A 48 1.54 -0.53 -15.80
C PHE A 48 1.71 -1.27 -14.47
N PRO A 49 1.19 -2.51 -14.35
CA PRO A 49 1.19 -3.20 -13.05
C PRO A 49 2.58 -3.51 -12.50
N LEU A 50 3.60 -3.55 -13.35
CA LEU A 50 4.95 -3.85 -12.93
C LEU A 50 5.82 -2.60 -12.72
N ILE A 51 5.22 -1.41 -12.69
CA ILE A 51 5.96 -0.16 -12.57
C ILE A 51 6.62 -0.01 -11.19
N GLY A 52 6.01 -0.58 -10.15
CA GLY A 52 6.59 -0.55 -8.81
C GLY A 52 7.83 -1.42 -8.71
N ARG A 53 8.67 -1.14 -7.72
CA ARG A 53 9.87 -1.94 -7.51
C ARG A 53 9.53 -3.22 -6.73
N PRO A 54 10.26 -4.32 -6.96
CA PRO A 54 10.03 -5.55 -6.21
C PRO A 54 10.25 -5.37 -4.71
N PHE A 55 9.42 -6.02 -3.91
CA PHE A 55 9.47 -5.95 -2.45
C PHE A 55 10.35 -7.04 -1.83
N LEU A 56 10.81 -8.01 -2.61
CA LEU A 56 11.48 -9.22 -2.11
C LEU A 56 12.77 -8.97 -1.33
N ASN A 57 13.40 -7.81 -1.50
CA ASN A 57 14.65 -7.49 -0.82
C ASN A 57 14.44 -6.83 0.54
N GLN A 58 13.21 -6.77 1.01
CA GLN A 58 12.88 -6.20 2.31
C GLN A 58 13.07 -7.25 3.41
N GLN A 59 13.02 -6.79 4.66
CA GLN A 59 13.24 -7.67 5.80
C GLN A 59 12.19 -8.78 5.88
N PRO A 60 12.62 -10.05 6.15
CA PRO A 60 11.68 -11.18 6.23
C PRO A 60 10.55 -10.96 7.24
N GLN A 61 10.83 -10.30 8.35
CA GLN A 61 9.83 -10.03 9.37
C GLN A 61 8.68 -9.19 8.85
N SER A 62 8.99 -8.24 7.98
CA SER A 62 7.97 -7.40 7.35
C SER A 62 7.09 -8.23 6.42
N LEU A 63 7.69 -9.19 5.71
CA LEU A 63 6.93 -10.07 4.83
C LEU A 63 5.96 -10.95 5.59
N GLU A 64 6.40 -11.49 6.74
CA GLU A 64 5.54 -12.32 7.58
C GLU A 64 4.35 -11.51 8.11
N SER A 65 4.60 -10.30 8.59
CA SER A 65 3.54 -9.42 9.08
C SER A 65 2.55 -9.08 7.98
N LEU A 66 3.04 -8.79 6.78
CA LEU A 66 2.18 -8.46 5.64
C LEU A 66 1.37 -9.67 5.19
N THR A 67 1.98 -10.85 5.17
CA THR A 67 1.28 -12.08 4.82
C THR A 67 0.13 -12.34 5.79
N SER A 68 0.40 -12.17 7.08
CA SER A 68 -0.60 -12.35 8.13
C SER A 68 -1.74 -11.34 8.01
N LEU A 69 -1.40 -10.06 7.83
CA LEU A 69 -2.38 -8.98 7.77
C LEU A 69 -3.23 -9.02 6.49
N ALA A 70 -2.60 -9.31 5.37
CA ALA A 70 -3.27 -9.29 4.07
C ALA A 70 -3.77 -10.66 3.63
N GLN A 71 -3.51 -11.72 4.39
CA GLN A 71 -3.88 -13.09 4.07
C GLN A 71 -3.37 -13.53 2.70
N ILE A 72 -2.14 -13.12 2.37
CA ILE A 72 -1.52 -13.44 1.09
C ILE A 72 -0.87 -14.81 1.18
N SER A 73 -1.04 -15.64 0.14
CA SER A 73 -0.36 -16.93 0.06
C SER A 73 1.14 -16.75 -0.20
N ALA A 74 1.95 -17.75 0.17
CA ALA A 74 3.39 -17.69 -0.04
C ALA A 74 3.75 -17.51 -1.52
N THR A 75 2.95 -18.05 -2.43
CA THR A 75 3.16 -17.87 -3.87
C THR A 75 3.02 -16.42 -4.32
N ASN A 76 2.15 -15.67 -3.67
CA ASN A 76 1.92 -14.28 -4.05
C ASN A 76 2.98 -13.33 -3.51
N LEU A 77 3.79 -13.75 -2.53
CA LEU A 77 4.88 -12.92 -2.01
C LEU A 77 5.89 -12.54 -3.09
N GLN A 78 6.09 -13.41 -4.08
CA GLN A 78 7.00 -13.12 -5.18
C GLN A 78 6.50 -12.03 -6.11
N THR A 79 5.22 -11.72 -6.07
CA THR A 79 4.62 -10.69 -6.92
C THR A 79 4.42 -9.37 -6.19
N LEU A 80 4.95 -9.25 -4.97
CA LEU A 80 4.83 -8.02 -4.20
C LEU A 80 5.69 -6.91 -4.77
N ARG A 81 5.09 -5.73 -4.88
CA ARG A 81 5.75 -4.53 -5.38
C ARG A 81 5.37 -3.32 -4.54
N GLU A 82 6.27 -2.35 -4.52
CA GLU A 82 6.05 -1.06 -3.87
C GLU A 82 5.92 0.03 -4.91
N TYR A 83 4.91 0.86 -4.76
CA TYR A 83 4.74 2.06 -5.58
C TYR A 83 4.79 3.29 -4.68
N ILE A 84 5.74 4.18 -4.96
CA ILE A 84 5.92 5.40 -4.17
C ILE A 84 5.17 6.52 -4.86
N HIS A 85 4.24 7.16 -4.14
CA HIS A 85 3.49 8.29 -4.62
C HIS A 85 3.57 9.42 -3.60
N LYS A 86 4.34 10.46 -3.91
CA LYS A 86 4.58 11.58 -2.99
C LYS A 86 5.10 11.08 -1.65
N SER A 87 4.36 11.32 -0.57
CA SER A 87 4.76 10.91 0.78
C SER A 87 4.26 9.53 1.17
N TYR A 88 3.68 8.79 0.25
CA TYR A 88 3.06 7.50 0.54
C TYR A 88 3.71 6.36 -0.21
N ILE A 89 3.70 5.19 0.40
CA ILE A 89 4.16 3.94 -0.22
C ILE A 89 2.97 3.00 -0.27
N VAL A 90 2.62 2.55 -1.47
CA VAL A 90 1.56 1.59 -1.70
C VAL A 90 2.20 0.22 -1.96
N LEU A 91 1.85 -0.75 -1.14
CA LEU A 91 2.26 -2.13 -1.37
C LEU A 91 1.14 -2.84 -2.12
N TYR A 92 1.50 -3.52 -3.20
CA TYR A 92 0.53 -4.22 -4.01
C TYR A 92 1.09 -5.52 -4.56
N SER A 93 0.22 -6.39 -5.02
CA SER A 93 0.60 -7.61 -5.71
C SER A 93 -0.12 -7.69 -7.05
N VAL A 94 0.45 -8.45 -7.97
CA VAL A 94 -0.11 -8.60 -9.32
C VAL A 94 -0.43 -10.06 -9.55
N ASP A 95 -1.68 -10.34 -9.92
CA ASP A 95 -2.11 -11.66 -10.37
C ASP A 95 -2.22 -11.62 -11.90
N GLU A 96 -1.20 -12.13 -12.56
CA GLU A 96 -1.13 -12.10 -14.02
C GLU A 96 -2.19 -12.99 -14.66
N LYS A 97 -2.57 -14.08 -14.00
CA LYS A 97 -3.55 -15.01 -14.56
C LYS A 97 -4.93 -14.37 -14.67
N SER A 98 -5.33 -13.65 -13.64
CA SER A 98 -6.64 -12.97 -13.64
C SER A 98 -6.55 -11.51 -14.08
N SER A 99 -5.35 -11.00 -14.35
CA SER A 99 -5.12 -9.60 -14.70
C SER A 99 -5.67 -8.64 -13.65
N VAL A 100 -5.33 -8.92 -12.39
CA VAL A 100 -5.79 -8.13 -11.25
C VAL A 100 -4.60 -7.64 -10.45
N VAL A 101 -4.65 -6.37 -10.03
CA VAL A 101 -3.72 -5.77 -9.09
C VAL A 101 -4.44 -5.62 -7.76
N TYR A 102 -3.86 -6.18 -6.70
CA TYR A 102 -4.41 -6.09 -5.35
C TYR A 102 -3.63 -5.08 -4.54
N LEU A 103 -4.30 -4.01 -4.10
CA LEU A 103 -3.70 -3.05 -3.18
C LEU A 103 -3.76 -3.64 -1.78
N LEU A 104 -2.60 -3.83 -1.15
CA LEU A 104 -2.50 -4.57 0.11
C LEU A 104 -2.40 -3.66 1.32
N THR A 105 -1.57 -2.62 1.24
CA THR A 105 -1.43 -1.66 2.33
C THR A 105 -0.88 -0.35 1.79
N ILE A 106 -1.05 0.70 2.59
CA ILE A 106 -0.52 2.02 2.28
C ILE A 106 0.06 2.60 3.56
N ARG A 107 1.23 3.27 3.44
CA ARG A 107 1.91 3.87 4.58
C ARG A 107 2.44 5.24 4.20
N HIS A 108 2.46 6.13 5.17
CA HIS A 108 3.11 7.42 5.00
C HIS A 108 4.63 7.22 5.10
N HIS A 109 5.39 7.83 4.22
CA HIS A 109 6.85 7.68 4.18
C HIS A 109 7.50 8.06 5.51
N ARG A 110 6.99 9.08 6.20
CA ARG A 110 7.50 9.50 7.50
C ARG A 110 7.34 8.44 8.59
N GLU A 111 6.26 7.64 8.53
CA GLU A 111 6.07 6.57 9.49
C GLU A 111 7.24 5.59 9.45
N LEU A 112 7.76 5.33 8.25
CA LEU A 112 8.89 4.43 8.09
C LEU A 112 10.20 5.05 8.56
N SER A 113 10.38 6.35 8.38
CA SER A 113 11.66 7.00 8.65
C SER A 113 11.81 7.53 10.09
N PHE A 114 10.72 7.99 10.70
CA PHE A 114 10.80 8.63 12.01
C PHE A 114 10.13 7.87 13.12
N ASN A 115 8.94 7.33 12.88
CA ASN A 115 8.11 6.78 13.91
C ASN A 115 7.96 5.27 13.83
N PHE A 116 8.72 4.65 12.95
CA PHE A 116 8.59 3.22 12.73
C PHE A 116 8.74 2.42 14.02
N GLU A 117 9.78 2.71 14.80
CA GLU A 117 10.02 2.01 16.07
C GLU A 117 8.91 2.25 17.08
N LYS A 118 8.46 3.50 17.20
CA LYS A 118 7.41 3.86 18.15
C LYS A 118 6.08 3.25 17.78
N LEU A 119 5.72 3.34 16.50
CA LEU A 119 4.43 2.85 16.01
C LEU A 119 4.33 1.34 16.03
N TRP A 120 5.46 0.65 15.85
CA TRP A 120 5.49 -0.80 15.74
C TRP A 120 6.07 -1.49 16.96
N GLY A 121 6.40 -0.73 18.02
CA GLY A 121 6.87 -1.29 19.27
C GLY A 121 8.29 -1.83 19.26
N PHE A 122 9.09 -1.40 18.33
CA PHE A 122 10.50 -1.82 18.27
C PHE A 122 11.36 -1.10 19.27
#